data_713e125eec988fb1318896d468361c30
#
_entry.id   713e125eec988fb1318896d468361c30
#
_cell.length_a   1.000
_cell.length_b   1.000
_cell.length_c   1.000
_cell.angle_alpha   90.00
_cell.angle_beta   90.00
_cell.angle_gamma   90.00
#
_symmetry.space_group_name_H-M   'P 1'
#
loop_
_entity.id
_entity.type
_entity.pdbx_description
1 polymer ?
#
loop_
_entity_poly.entity_id
_entity_poly.type
_entity_poly.pdbx_seq_one_letter_code
_entity_poly.pdbx_strand_id
1 'polypeptide(L)'
;NLKLHNIGTHLSPQLTFCTSATKRGSFFSTLQSELEKILTTYVSDTSKILGVGISLPVIISSDQKSISYAEVINASADIYYTFCKYLNFPLLLFNDANSAGLAESWRQSGSEPIVYLSLSSSVGGANMNGHSIYTGKHGRGCEFGHMTIVPRGRKCYCNRAGCLDAYCCASILSDFTGGDLHAFFEEVKAGKNKGLINAFDEYMDYLAIAVHNLRMCYDCDVILGGYVGAYMSEHIETFRNKASELNPFEKDASYIKVCHYKTEASAVGAAVYYIDKFVKELGE
;
A
#
# COMPACT_ATOMS: atom_id res chain seq x y z
N ASN A 1 9.21 -5.55 5.22
CA ASN A 1 10.15 -5.00 4.23
C ASN A 1 10.15 -3.47 4.35
N LEU A 2 11.32 -2.86 4.55
CA LEU A 2 11.49 -1.41 4.54
C LEU A 2 12.10 -1.03 3.19
N LYS A 3 11.51 -0.04 2.53
CA LYS A 3 12.03 0.48 1.27
C LYS A 3 12.39 1.96 1.43
N LEU A 4 13.54 2.33 0.91
CA LEU A 4 14.02 3.72 0.87
C LEU A 4 14.02 4.18 -0.58
N HIS A 5 13.36 5.30 -0.85
CA HIS A 5 13.34 5.94 -2.15
C HIS A 5 13.87 7.36 -2.06
N ASN A 6 14.64 7.73 -3.06
CA ASN A 6 15.00 9.10 -3.35
C ASN A 6 14.28 9.52 -4.63
N ILE A 7 13.37 10.47 -4.53
CA ILE A 7 12.73 11.06 -5.70
C ILE A 7 13.63 12.21 -6.16
N GLY A 8 14.72 11.86 -6.79
CA GLY A 8 15.56 12.78 -7.53
C GLY A 8 15.53 12.41 -9.02
N THR A 9 16.09 13.26 -9.87
CA THR A 9 16.15 13.07 -11.33
C THR A 9 16.97 11.85 -11.79
N HIS A 10 17.48 11.04 -10.86
CA HIS A 10 18.22 9.80 -11.13
C HIS A 10 17.57 8.63 -10.39
N LEU A 11 17.41 7.50 -11.06
CA LEU A 11 16.98 6.22 -10.50
C LEU A 11 17.83 5.85 -9.28
N SER A 12 17.27 5.93 -8.08
CA SER A 12 17.98 5.54 -6.86
C SER A 12 17.87 4.02 -6.65
N PRO A 13 18.89 3.39 -6.09
CA PRO A 13 18.85 1.98 -5.75
C PRO A 13 17.74 1.73 -4.71
N GLN A 14 16.95 0.72 -4.97
CA GLN A 14 15.92 0.25 -4.03
C GLN A 14 16.60 -0.53 -2.91
N LEU A 15 16.41 -0.11 -1.68
CA LEU A 15 16.84 -0.86 -0.52
C LEU A 15 15.63 -1.54 0.12
N THR A 16 15.53 -2.84 -0.04
CA THR A 16 14.51 -3.66 0.61
C THR A 16 15.13 -4.39 1.78
N PHE A 17 14.64 -4.11 2.99
CA PHE A 17 15.04 -4.84 4.19
C PHE A 17 13.98 -5.88 4.53
N CYS A 18 14.41 -7.15 4.61
CA CYS A 18 13.59 -8.20 5.17
C CYS A 18 13.83 -8.24 6.68
N THR A 19 12.83 -7.92 7.48
CA THR A 19 12.93 -7.87 8.95
C THR A 19 12.63 -9.22 9.60
N SER A 20 13.07 -10.32 9.03
CA SER A 20 13.01 -11.59 9.74
C SER A 20 14.05 -11.57 10.88
N ALA A 21 13.54 -11.46 12.13
CA ALA A 21 14.26 -11.79 13.38
C ALA A 21 15.49 -10.95 13.77
N THR A 22 15.68 -9.73 13.29
CA THR A 22 16.74 -8.85 13.80
C THR A 22 16.36 -8.21 15.12
N LYS A 23 17.27 -8.24 16.11
CA LYS A 23 17.12 -7.51 17.38
C LYS A 23 16.80 -6.03 17.06
N ARG A 24 15.85 -5.40 17.75
CA ARG A 24 15.42 -4.01 17.49
C ARG A 24 16.58 -3.02 17.26
N GLY A 25 17.69 -3.14 18.04
CA GLY A 25 18.84 -2.26 17.89
C GLY A 25 19.60 -2.41 16.57
N SER A 26 19.67 -3.61 15.99
CA SER A 26 20.35 -3.82 14.70
C SER A 26 19.54 -3.26 13.52
N PHE A 27 18.21 -3.23 13.61
CA PHE A 27 17.35 -2.65 12.58
C PHE A 27 17.60 -1.15 12.40
N PHE A 28 17.56 -0.38 13.49
CA PHE A 28 17.76 1.08 13.42
C PHE A 28 19.18 1.47 13.01
N SER A 29 20.20 0.75 13.48
CA SER A 29 21.59 1.00 13.05
C SER A 29 21.81 0.66 11.58
N THR A 30 21.17 -0.40 11.08
CA THR A 30 21.20 -0.73 9.65
C THR A 30 20.48 0.35 8.82
N LEU A 31 19.31 0.80 9.27
CA LEU A 31 18.55 1.88 8.61
C LEU A 31 19.39 3.16 8.52
N GLN A 32 20.05 3.55 9.61
CA GLN A 32 20.95 4.70 9.63
C GLN A 32 22.10 4.55 8.65
N SER A 33 22.80 3.40 8.68
CA SER A 33 23.91 3.12 7.78
C SER A 33 23.51 3.18 6.31
N GLU A 34 22.33 2.64 5.95
CA GLU A 34 21.86 2.68 4.58
C GLU A 34 21.42 4.08 4.15
N LEU A 35 20.81 4.86 5.06
CA LEU A 35 20.55 6.28 4.79
C LEU A 35 21.85 7.05 4.54
N GLU A 36 22.87 6.87 5.37
CA GLU A 36 24.17 7.51 5.21
C GLU A 36 24.84 7.16 3.86
N LYS A 37 24.72 5.91 3.39
CA LYS A 37 25.20 5.51 2.06
C LYS A 37 24.46 6.25 0.94
N ILE A 38 23.13 6.36 1.04
CA ILE A 38 22.33 7.11 0.05
C ILE A 38 22.74 8.58 0.04
N LEU A 39 22.84 9.20 1.21
CA LEU A 39 23.24 10.60 1.34
C LEU A 39 24.62 10.85 0.72
N THR A 40 25.59 10.00 1.04
CA THR A 40 26.97 10.15 0.52
C THR A 40 27.04 9.94 -0.99
N THR A 41 26.19 9.08 -1.53
CA THR A 41 26.25 8.71 -2.95
C THR A 41 25.48 9.69 -3.85
N TYR A 42 24.33 10.18 -3.38
CA TYR A 42 23.38 10.90 -4.24
C TYR A 42 23.08 12.33 -3.81
N VAL A 43 23.51 12.75 -2.62
CA VAL A 43 23.18 14.08 -2.07
C VAL A 43 24.43 14.90 -1.87
N SER A 44 24.61 15.94 -2.68
CA SER A 44 25.72 16.88 -2.58
C SER A 44 25.56 17.92 -1.45
N ASP A 45 24.31 18.19 -1.05
CA ASP A 45 23.96 19.20 -0.05
C ASP A 45 22.79 18.71 0.80
N THR A 46 23.07 18.25 2.00
CA THR A 46 22.05 17.71 2.92
C THR A 46 21.06 18.78 3.45
N SER A 47 21.41 20.08 3.34
CA SER A 47 20.48 21.16 3.72
C SER A 47 19.25 21.24 2.82
N LYS A 48 19.28 20.62 1.63
CA LYS A 48 18.17 20.55 0.68
C LYS A 48 17.23 19.38 0.92
N ILE A 49 17.49 18.55 1.92
CA ILE A 49 16.60 17.43 2.27
C ILE A 49 15.40 17.98 3.02
N LEU A 50 14.21 17.84 2.42
CA LEU A 50 12.95 18.30 3.00
C LEU A 50 12.54 17.48 4.24
N GLY A 51 12.86 16.19 4.26
CA GLY A 51 12.56 15.30 5.37
C GLY A 51 12.63 13.83 5.00
N VAL A 52 12.32 12.98 5.98
CA VAL A 52 12.23 11.52 5.86
C VAL A 52 10.80 11.08 6.16
N GLY A 53 10.15 10.46 5.18
CA GLY A 53 8.84 9.84 5.35
C GLY A 53 8.98 8.34 5.64
N ILE A 54 8.35 7.88 6.73
CA ILE A 54 8.33 6.46 7.10
C ILE A 54 6.90 5.95 6.98
N SER A 55 6.72 5.02 6.06
CA SER A 55 5.43 4.39 5.79
C SER A 55 5.30 3.05 6.52
N LEU A 56 4.23 2.87 7.29
CA LEU A 56 4.00 1.71 8.17
C LEU A 56 2.56 1.20 8.02
N PRO A 57 2.30 -0.10 8.16
CA PRO A 57 0.94 -0.67 8.17
C PRO A 57 0.27 -0.47 9.55
N VAL A 58 0.01 0.77 9.90
CA VAL A 58 -0.57 1.20 11.19
C VAL A 58 -1.48 2.42 10.97
N ILE A 59 -2.42 2.66 11.89
CA ILE A 59 -3.18 3.91 11.89
C ILE A 59 -2.35 4.99 12.57
N ILE A 60 -2.07 6.05 11.85
CA ILE A 60 -1.28 7.19 12.32
C ILE A 60 -2.21 8.28 12.84
N SER A 61 -1.82 8.94 13.93
CA SER A 61 -2.51 10.10 14.47
C SER A 61 -2.34 11.32 13.55
N SER A 62 -3.21 12.31 13.69
CA SER A 62 -3.22 13.52 12.86
C SER A 62 -1.94 14.35 12.92
N ASP A 63 -1.14 14.18 13.98
CA ASP A 63 0.17 14.82 14.14
C ASP A 63 1.29 14.15 13.31
N GLN A 64 1.02 12.99 12.70
CA GLN A 64 1.97 12.17 11.96
C GLN A 64 3.22 11.76 12.77
N LYS A 65 3.13 11.77 14.09
CA LYS A 65 4.23 11.45 15.02
C LYS A 65 3.88 10.37 16.02
N SER A 66 2.62 9.97 16.07
CA SER A 66 2.16 8.92 16.96
C SER A 66 1.30 7.88 16.23
N ILE A 67 1.28 6.67 16.80
CA ILE A 67 0.48 5.56 16.29
C ILE A 67 -0.77 5.45 17.14
N SER A 68 -1.95 5.50 16.50
CA SER A 68 -3.23 5.32 17.17
C SER A 68 -3.60 3.83 17.32
N TYR A 69 -3.17 2.99 16.35
CA TYR A 69 -3.47 1.57 16.33
C TYR A 69 -2.45 0.80 15.48
N ALA A 70 -1.96 -0.32 16.00
CA ALA A 70 -0.98 -1.18 15.34
C ALA A 70 -1.27 -2.65 15.67
N GLU A 71 -1.88 -3.39 14.77
CA GLU A 71 -2.17 -4.81 14.95
C GLU A 71 -1.36 -5.70 14.00
N VAL A 72 -1.04 -5.18 12.81
CA VAL A 72 -0.26 -5.90 11.80
C VAL A 72 1.22 -6.00 12.16
N ILE A 73 1.73 -4.97 12.83
CA ILE A 73 3.13 -4.94 13.31
C ILE A 73 3.16 -4.61 14.81
N ASN A 74 4.09 -5.23 15.52
CA ASN A 74 4.31 -4.90 16.94
C ASN A 74 5.14 -3.60 17.06
N ALA A 75 4.52 -2.46 16.71
CA ALA A 75 5.13 -1.15 16.82
C ALA A 75 4.83 -0.56 18.21
N SER A 76 5.88 -0.08 18.88
CA SER A 76 5.72 0.63 20.15
C SER A 76 5.21 2.05 19.93
N ALA A 77 4.47 2.59 20.91
CA ALA A 77 3.93 3.95 20.83
C ALA A 77 5.02 5.03 20.68
N ASP A 78 6.24 4.75 21.13
CA ASP A 78 7.41 5.63 21.06
C ASP A 78 8.29 5.41 19.81
N ILE A 79 7.82 4.65 18.83
CA ILE A 79 8.60 4.31 17.63
C ILE A 79 9.06 5.56 16.87
N TYR A 80 8.23 6.60 16.84
CA TYR A 80 8.59 7.89 16.25
C TYR A 80 9.87 8.47 16.87
N TYR A 81 9.91 8.55 18.19
CA TYR A 81 11.09 9.07 18.91
C TYR A 81 12.31 8.16 18.74
N THR A 82 12.07 6.87 18.57
CA THR A 82 13.16 5.92 18.25
C THR A 82 13.74 6.22 16.88
N PHE A 83 12.93 6.45 15.84
CA PHE A 83 13.41 6.87 14.54
C PHE A 83 14.17 8.19 14.61
N CYS A 84 13.66 9.18 15.35
CA CYS A 84 14.32 10.47 15.51
C CYS A 84 15.74 10.40 16.14
N LYS A 85 16.02 9.35 16.94
CA LYS A 85 17.36 9.14 17.51
C LYS A 85 18.40 8.70 16.47
N TYR A 86 17.96 8.04 15.40
CA TYR A 86 18.84 7.49 14.37
C TYR A 86 18.84 8.32 13.07
N LEU A 87 17.83 9.16 12.88
CA LEU A 87 17.62 9.93 11.65
C LEU A 87 17.57 11.42 11.99
N ASN A 88 18.63 12.15 11.68
CA ASN A 88 18.77 13.59 11.99
C ASN A 88 18.12 14.50 10.91
N PHE A 89 16.87 14.20 10.51
CA PHE A 89 16.10 14.97 9.56
C PHE A 89 14.68 15.18 10.07
N PRO A 90 13.93 16.19 9.56
CA PRO A 90 12.50 16.27 9.78
C PRO A 90 11.83 14.93 9.42
N LEU A 91 11.06 14.35 10.33
CA LEU A 91 10.51 13.01 10.17
C LEU A 91 9.01 13.02 10.37
N LEU A 92 8.31 12.27 9.51
CA LEU A 92 6.87 12.02 9.65
C LEU A 92 6.58 10.53 9.40
N LEU A 93 5.56 10.04 10.10
CA LEU A 93 5.01 8.70 9.90
C LEU A 93 3.79 8.77 8.98
N PHE A 94 3.64 7.75 8.16
CA PHE A 94 2.54 7.59 7.22
C PHE A 94 1.92 6.21 7.32
N ASN A 95 0.61 6.10 7.13
CA ASN A 95 -0.02 4.83 6.83
C ASN A 95 0.39 4.38 5.42
N ASP A 96 0.67 3.10 5.22
CA ASP A 96 1.20 2.55 3.97
C ASP A 96 0.21 2.65 2.80
N ALA A 97 -1.06 2.32 3.01
CA ALA A 97 -2.07 2.40 1.97
C ALA A 97 -2.40 3.86 1.61
N ASN A 98 -2.45 4.76 2.59
CA ASN A 98 -2.66 6.20 2.37
C ASN A 98 -1.51 6.81 1.55
N SER A 99 -0.26 6.49 1.89
CA SER A 99 0.90 6.94 1.12
C SER A 99 0.85 6.41 -0.32
N ALA A 100 0.54 5.12 -0.49
CA ALA A 100 0.47 4.53 -1.81
C ALA A 100 -0.64 5.16 -2.67
N GLY A 101 -1.79 5.45 -2.06
CA GLY A 101 -2.87 6.20 -2.72
C GLY A 101 -2.43 7.60 -3.13
N LEU A 102 -1.67 8.31 -2.28
CA LEU A 102 -1.12 9.62 -2.60
C LEU A 102 -0.15 9.56 -3.80
N ALA A 103 0.72 8.54 -3.86
CA ALA A 103 1.63 8.36 -4.99
C ALA A 103 0.88 8.21 -6.32
N GLU A 104 -0.15 7.36 -6.34
CA GLU A 104 -0.94 7.12 -7.55
C GLU A 104 -1.77 8.34 -7.96
N SER A 105 -2.36 9.05 -7.00
CA SER A 105 -3.10 10.29 -7.26
C SER A 105 -2.17 11.41 -7.77
N TRP A 106 -0.99 11.56 -7.18
CA TRP A 106 0.01 12.53 -7.63
C TRP A 106 0.41 12.31 -9.09
N ARG A 107 0.61 11.05 -9.48
CA ARG A 107 0.95 10.70 -10.88
C ARG A 107 -0.16 11.13 -11.86
N GLN A 108 -1.41 11.06 -11.44
CA GLN A 108 -2.57 11.49 -12.24
C GLN A 108 -2.84 13.00 -12.13
N SER A 109 -1.91 13.78 -11.57
CA SER A 109 -2.06 15.22 -11.32
C SER A 109 -3.22 15.59 -10.38
N GLY A 110 -3.73 14.61 -9.63
CA GLY A 110 -4.83 14.79 -8.67
C GLY A 110 -6.13 15.32 -9.31
N SER A 111 -6.35 15.10 -10.61
CA SER A 111 -7.49 15.67 -11.35
C SER A 111 -8.81 15.00 -10.97
N GLU A 112 -8.77 13.70 -10.66
CA GLU A 112 -9.97 12.90 -10.42
C GLU A 112 -9.87 12.17 -9.07
N PRO A 113 -11.00 11.92 -8.40
CA PRO A 113 -11.02 11.08 -7.21
C PRO A 113 -10.65 9.63 -7.54
N ILE A 114 -9.91 8.99 -6.65
CA ILE A 114 -9.55 7.58 -6.78
C ILE A 114 -9.72 6.84 -5.46
N VAL A 115 -10.01 5.55 -5.53
CA VAL A 115 -9.81 4.59 -4.46
C VAL A 115 -8.57 3.76 -4.77
N TYR A 116 -7.62 3.71 -3.84
CA TYR A 116 -6.50 2.79 -3.89
C TYR A 116 -6.78 1.60 -2.97
N LEU A 117 -6.65 0.38 -3.48
CA LEU A 117 -6.80 -0.86 -2.73
C LEU A 117 -5.46 -1.58 -2.66
N SER A 118 -4.87 -1.63 -1.48
CA SER A 118 -3.58 -2.27 -1.22
C SER A 118 -3.77 -3.75 -0.91
N LEU A 119 -3.43 -4.61 -1.85
CA LEU A 119 -3.49 -6.08 -1.72
C LEU A 119 -2.12 -6.61 -1.27
N SER A 120 -1.80 -6.42 -0.01
CA SER A 120 -0.49 -6.72 0.60
C SER A 120 -0.62 -7.82 1.68
N SER A 121 0.28 -7.87 2.67
CA SER A 121 0.21 -8.81 3.79
C SER A 121 -1.10 -8.68 4.58
N SER A 122 -1.66 -7.48 4.60
CA SER A 122 -3.05 -7.18 4.93
C SER A 122 -3.64 -6.32 3.82
N VAL A 123 -4.98 -6.30 3.71
CA VAL A 123 -5.68 -5.44 2.78
C VAL A 123 -5.89 -4.07 3.42
N GLY A 124 -5.31 -3.05 2.83
CA GLY A 124 -5.51 -1.65 3.19
C GLY A 124 -6.17 -0.86 2.08
N GLY A 125 -6.45 0.42 2.33
CA GLY A 125 -6.97 1.28 1.28
C GLY A 125 -6.83 2.76 1.56
N ALA A 126 -7.02 3.55 0.50
CA ALA A 126 -7.09 5.00 0.56
C ALA A 126 -8.19 5.51 -0.37
N ASN A 127 -8.84 6.59 0.04
CA ASN A 127 -9.68 7.38 -0.84
C ASN A 127 -9.02 8.76 -0.99
N MET A 128 -8.74 9.11 -2.22
CA MET A 128 -8.08 10.36 -2.59
C MET A 128 -9.06 11.26 -3.35
N ASN A 129 -9.13 12.50 -2.93
CA ASN A 129 -9.79 13.56 -3.69
C ASN A 129 -8.74 14.63 -4.02
N GLY A 130 -8.23 14.59 -5.25
CA GLY A 130 -6.99 15.25 -5.55
C GLY A 130 -5.83 14.68 -4.72
N HIS A 131 -4.99 15.54 -4.18
CA HIS A 131 -3.91 15.15 -3.27
C HIS A 131 -4.37 15.05 -1.80
N SER A 132 -5.66 15.17 -1.52
CA SER A 132 -6.22 15.08 -0.17
C SER A 132 -6.68 13.67 0.14
N ILE A 133 -6.23 13.15 1.29
CA ILE A 133 -6.58 11.82 1.78
C ILE A 133 -7.82 11.93 2.67
N TYR A 134 -8.84 11.10 2.42
CA TYR A 134 -9.97 10.96 3.32
C TYR A 134 -9.61 10.01 4.47
N THR A 135 -9.39 10.54 5.66
CA THR A 135 -9.03 9.76 6.86
C THR A 135 -10.24 9.43 7.75
N GLY A 136 -11.37 10.09 7.52
CA GLY A 136 -12.54 9.97 8.40
C GLY A 136 -12.33 10.65 9.77
N LYS A 137 -13.38 10.66 10.60
CA LYS A 137 -13.41 11.36 11.88
C LYS A 137 -12.35 10.87 12.90
N HIS A 138 -12.00 9.58 12.84
CA HIS A 138 -11.13 8.93 13.82
C HIS A 138 -9.86 8.34 13.19
N GLY A 139 -9.49 8.78 11.99
CA GLY A 139 -8.34 8.22 11.24
C GLY A 139 -8.56 6.79 10.76
N ARG A 140 -9.80 6.28 10.75
CA ARG A 140 -10.16 4.92 10.33
C ARG A 140 -10.91 4.88 9.01
N GLY A 141 -10.88 5.97 8.26
CA GLY A 141 -11.41 6.00 6.92
C GLY A 141 -10.66 5.01 6.03
N CYS A 142 -11.38 4.36 5.12
CA CYS A 142 -10.80 3.47 4.11
C CYS A 142 -10.13 2.19 4.64
N GLU A 143 -10.48 1.73 5.85
CA GLU A 143 -10.12 0.41 6.38
C GLU A 143 -10.87 -0.70 5.60
N PHE A 144 -10.68 -0.72 4.26
CA PHE A 144 -11.44 -1.57 3.34
C PHE A 144 -11.20 -3.06 3.57
N GLY A 145 -10.04 -3.44 4.09
CA GLY A 145 -9.75 -4.82 4.49
C GLY A 145 -10.76 -5.39 5.50
N HIS A 146 -11.40 -4.51 6.28
CA HIS A 146 -12.39 -4.92 7.28
C HIS A 146 -13.85 -4.84 6.80
N MET A 147 -14.09 -4.49 5.53
CA MET A 147 -15.43 -4.63 4.94
C MET A 147 -15.86 -6.10 4.96
N THR A 148 -17.07 -6.37 5.44
CA THR A 148 -17.64 -7.71 5.41
C THR A 148 -18.14 -8.02 3.99
N ILE A 149 -17.45 -8.90 3.27
CA ILE A 149 -17.86 -9.37 1.94
C ILE A 149 -18.56 -10.72 1.97
N VAL A 150 -18.33 -11.52 3.02
CA VAL A 150 -18.98 -12.81 3.24
C VAL A 150 -19.53 -12.87 4.68
N PRO A 151 -20.83 -12.66 4.91
CA PRO A 151 -21.40 -12.73 6.25
C PRO A 151 -21.13 -14.07 6.93
N ARG A 152 -20.53 -14.02 8.14
CA ARG A 152 -20.14 -15.23 8.91
C ARG A 152 -19.11 -16.13 8.21
N GLY A 153 -18.33 -15.59 7.27
CA GLY A 153 -17.31 -16.32 6.52
C GLY A 153 -16.02 -16.55 7.30
N ARG A 154 -14.87 -16.53 6.61
CA ARG A 154 -13.54 -16.80 7.18
C ARG A 154 -13.21 -15.83 8.32
N LYS A 155 -12.51 -16.32 9.35
CA LYS A 155 -12.03 -15.47 10.45
C LYS A 155 -10.96 -14.51 9.93
N CYS A 156 -11.04 -13.25 10.35
CA CYS A 156 -10.03 -12.22 10.13
C CYS A 156 -9.17 -12.06 11.39
N TYR A 157 -7.95 -11.56 11.23
CA TYR A 157 -7.05 -11.23 12.34
C TYR A 157 -7.66 -10.20 13.33
N CYS A 158 -8.58 -9.36 12.87
CA CYS A 158 -9.33 -8.43 13.73
C CYS A 158 -10.38 -9.10 14.63
N ASN A 159 -10.39 -10.43 14.73
CA ASN A 159 -11.34 -11.25 15.50
C ASN A 159 -12.80 -11.20 15.01
N ARG A 160 -13.05 -10.65 13.85
CA ARG A 160 -14.35 -10.70 13.16
C ARG A 160 -14.32 -11.76 12.05
N ALA A 161 -15.47 -11.99 11.42
CA ALA A 161 -15.57 -12.96 10.33
C ALA A 161 -16.15 -12.31 9.07
N GLY A 162 -15.63 -12.74 7.91
CA GLY A 162 -16.12 -12.31 6.60
C GLY A 162 -15.49 -11.04 6.05
N CYS A 163 -14.46 -10.50 6.69
CA CYS A 163 -13.71 -9.34 6.21
C CYS A 163 -13.02 -9.63 4.88
N LEU A 164 -12.92 -8.64 4.00
CA LEU A 164 -12.18 -8.72 2.73
C LEU A 164 -10.74 -9.25 2.93
N ASP A 165 -10.06 -8.82 3.97
CA ASP A 165 -8.71 -9.23 4.30
C ASP A 165 -8.54 -10.76 4.39
N ALA A 166 -9.52 -11.45 4.98
CA ALA A 166 -9.49 -12.91 5.11
C ALA A 166 -9.64 -13.67 3.78
N TYR A 167 -9.86 -12.96 2.67
CA TYR A 167 -10.05 -13.52 1.32
C TYR A 167 -9.06 -12.95 0.31
N CYS A 168 -8.56 -11.74 0.53
CA CYS A 168 -7.79 -11.01 -0.48
C CYS A 168 -6.44 -10.46 0.00
N CYS A 169 -5.95 -10.83 1.20
CA CYS A 169 -4.55 -10.55 1.53
C CYS A 169 -3.60 -11.47 0.72
N ALA A 170 -2.34 -11.05 0.59
CA ALA A 170 -1.38 -11.75 -0.26
C ALA A 170 -1.09 -13.20 0.17
N SER A 171 -1.19 -13.51 1.48
CA SER A 171 -0.95 -14.86 1.98
C SER A 171 -1.98 -15.88 1.49
N ILE A 172 -3.20 -15.44 1.16
CA ILE A 172 -4.23 -16.32 0.58
C ILE A 172 -3.73 -17.02 -0.70
N LEU A 173 -2.83 -16.37 -1.44
CA LEU A 173 -2.22 -16.92 -2.64
C LEU A 173 -0.83 -17.51 -2.35
N SER A 174 0.02 -16.79 -1.63
CA SER A 174 1.42 -17.19 -1.43
C SER A 174 1.57 -18.45 -0.56
N ASP A 175 0.61 -18.75 0.32
CA ASP A 175 0.66 -19.96 1.16
C ASP A 175 0.65 -21.25 0.35
N PHE A 176 0.07 -21.23 -0.86
CA PHE A 176 0.15 -22.38 -1.80
C PHE A 176 1.57 -22.70 -2.27
N THR A 177 2.48 -21.73 -2.16
CA THR A 177 3.89 -21.81 -2.60
C THR A 177 4.87 -21.53 -1.46
N GLY A 178 4.49 -21.83 -0.22
CA GLY A 178 5.35 -21.69 0.96
C GLY A 178 5.68 -20.24 1.32
N GLY A 179 4.81 -19.30 0.97
CA GLY A 179 4.97 -17.86 1.24
C GLY A 179 5.58 -17.08 0.06
N ASP A 180 5.89 -17.74 -1.06
CA ASP A 180 6.46 -17.10 -2.25
C ASP A 180 5.37 -16.72 -3.25
N LEU A 181 4.95 -15.45 -3.24
CA LEU A 181 3.94 -14.91 -4.13
C LEU A 181 4.42 -14.88 -5.61
N HIS A 182 5.71 -14.72 -5.84
CA HIS A 182 6.25 -14.74 -7.21
C HIS A 182 6.14 -16.15 -7.80
N ALA A 183 6.54 -17.17 -7.05
CA ALA A 183 6.39 -18.54 -7.46
C ALA A 183 4.92 -18.90 -7.74
N PHE A 184 3.97 -18.40 -6.95
CA PHE A 184 2.54 -18.58 -7.19
C PHE A 184 2.13 -18.07 -8.58
N PHE A 185 2.48 -16.83 -8.92
CA PHE A 185 2.10 -16.24 -10.21
C PHE A 185 2.83 -16.85 -11.39
N GLU A 186 4.06 -17.31 -11.24
CA GLU A 186 4.77 -18.06 -12.28
C GLU A 186 4.06 -19.41 -12.56
N GLU A 187 3.61 -20.12 -11.55
CA GLU A 187 2.84 -21.36 -11.69
C GLU A 187 1.46 -21.12 -12.34
N VAL A 188 0.75 -20.05 -11.95
CA VAL A 188 -0.52 -19.66 -12.59
C VAL A 188 -0.29 -19.35 -14.07
N LYS A 189 0.76 -18.60 -14.40
CA LYS A 189 1.15 -18.24 -15.77
C LYS A 189 1.51 -19.50 -16.60
N ALA A 190 2.18 -20.47 -15.99
CA ALA A 190 2.51 -21.74 -16.65
C ALA A 190 1.26 -22.56 -17.02
N GLY A 191 0.12 -22.31 -16.37
CA GLY A 191 -1.17 -22.90 -16.71
C GLY A 191 -1.32 -24.41 -16.42
N LYS A 192 -0.35 -25.02 -15.73
CA LYS A 192 -0.30 -26.47 -15.52
C LYS A 192 -1.00 -26.91 -14.23
N ASN A 193 -0.97 -26.08 -13.20
CA ASN A 193 -1.54 -26.41 -11.90
C ASN A 193 -2.97 -25.86 -11.77
N LYS A 194 -3.95 -26.72 -12.04
CA LYS A 194 -5.37 -26.35 -11.95
C LYS A 194 -5.79 -25.90 -10.56
N GLY A 195 -5.15 -26.40 -9.50
CA GLY A 195 -5.45 -25.99 -8.12
C GLY A 195 -5.13 -24.52 -7.88
N LEU A 196 -3.96 -24.06 -8.33
CA LEU A 196 -3.54 -22.65 -8.20
C LEU A 196 -4.39 -21.72 -9.08
N ILE A 197 -4.73 -22.18 -10.29
CA ILE A 197 -5.60 -21.42 -11.20
C ILE A 197 -6.98 -21.22 -10.54
N ASN A 198 -7.58 -22.27 -9.99
CA ASN A 198 -8.86 -22.17 -9.30
C ASN A 198 -8.78 -21.31 -8.04
N ALA A 199 -7.69 -21.40 -7.27
CA ALA A 199 -7.49 -20.56 -6.09
C ALA A 199 -7.40 -19.06 -6.46
N PHE A 200 -6.71 -18.76 -7.56
CA PHE A 200 -6.62 -17.39 -8.05
C PHE A 200 -7.97 -16.89 -8.63
N ASP A 201 -8.71 -17.76 -9.29
CA ASP A 201 -10.03 -17.45 -9.82
C ASP A 201 -11.03 -17.14 -8.69
N GLU A 202 -11.04 -17.96 -7.63
CA GLU A 202 -11.83 -17.70 -6.40
C GLU A 202 -11.41 -16.38 -5.71
N TYR A 203 -10.10 -16.11 -5.64
CA TYR A 203 -9.57 -14.86 -5.12
C TYR A 203 -10.12 -13.65 -5.90
N MET A 204 -10.13 -13.74 -7.23
CA MET A 204 -10.66 -12.67 -8.09
C MET A 204 -12.16 -12.47 -7.90
N ASP A 205 -12.94 -13.52 -7.62
CA ASP A 205 -14.38 -13.41 -7.34
C ASP A 205 -14.63 -12.59 -6.06
N TYR A 206 -13.90 -12.87 -4.98
CA TYR A 206 -14.03 -12.08 -3.74
C TYR A 206 -13.53 -10.64 -3.93
N LEU A 207 -12.46 -10.45 -4.68
CA LEU A 207 -11.94 -9.12 -4.98
C LEU A 207 -12.94 -8.31 -5.83
N ALA A 208 -13.63 -8.96 -6.78
CA ALA A 208 -14.65 -8.31 -7.61
C ALA A 208 -15.82 -7.77 -6.78
N ILE A 209 -16.28 -8.53 -5.77
CA ILE A 209 -17.31 -8.06 -4.82
C ILE A 209 -16.84 -6.78 -4.11
N ALA A 210 -15.61 -6.77 -3.62
CA ALA A 210 -15.06 -5.61 -2.93
C ALA A 210 -14.93 -4.39 -3.83
N VAL A 211 -14.40 -4.57 -5.03
CA VAL A 211 -14.22 -3.50 -6.03
C VAL A 211 -15.57 -2.95 -6.48
N HIS A 212 -16.57 -3.83 -6.70
CA HIS A 212 -17.93 -3.41 -6.99
C HIS A 212 -18.51 -2.54 -5.87
N ASN A 213 -18.39 -2.98 -4.61
CA ASN A 213 -18.87 -2.21 -3.46
C ASN A 213 -18.19 -0.83 -3.37
N LEU A 214 -16.89 -0.76 -3.62
CA LEU A 214 -16.15 0.50 -3.63
C LEU A 214 -16.62 1.41 -4.77
N ARG A 215 -16.83 0.85 -5.98
CA ARG A 215 -17.39 1.60 -7.11
C ARG A 215 -18.76 2.17 -6.79
N MET A 216 -19.64 1.38 -6.16
CA MET A 216 -20.98 1.84 -5.74
C MET A 216 -20.94 2.91 -4.65
N CYS A 217 -19.92 2.90 -3.78
CA CYS A 217 -19.80 3.87 -2.70
C CYS A 217 -19.19 5.20 -3.13
N TYR A 218 -18.20 5.17 -4.05
CA TYR A 218 -17.36 6.31 -4.35
C TYR A 218 -17.46 6.83 -5.78
N ASP A 219 -18.01 6.05 -6.70
CA ASP A 219 -18.17 6.39 -8.14
C ASP A 219 -16.88 6.97 -8.76
N CYS A 220 -15.76 6.29 -8.55
CA CYS A 220 -14.44 6.71 -9.01
C CYS A 220 -13.58 5.53 -9.47
N ASP A 221 -12.45 5.78 -10.08
CA ASP A 221 -11.50 4.75 -10.44
C ASP A 221 -10.98 4.00 -9.19
N VAL A 222 -10.85 2.67 -9.32
CA VAL A 222 -10.30 1.79 -8.28
C VAL A 222 -8.94 1.28 -8.75
N ILE A 223 -7.87 1.66 -8.04
CA ILE A 223 -6.50 1.26 -8.37
C ILE A 223 -6.11 0.06 -7.51
N LEU A 224 -5.78 -1.05 -8.17
CA LEU A 224 -5.29 -2.27 -7.52
C LEU A 224 -3.79 -2.18 -7.32
N GLY A 225 -3.35 -2.16 -6.08
CA GLY A 225 -1.94 -2.05 -5.71
C GLY A 225 -1.51 -3.08 -4.66
N GLY A 226 -0.38 -2.83 -4.03
CA GLY A 226 0.25 -3.76 -3.11
C GLY A 226 0.94 -4.94 -3.81
N TYR A 227 1.26 -5.98 -3.05
CA TYR A 227 2.03 -7.12 -3.57
C TYR A 227 1.29 -7.87 -4.68
N VAL A 228 0.00 -8.18 -4.49
CA VAL A 228 -0.80 -8.85 -5.52
C VAL A 228 -1.08 -7.90 -6.68
N GLY A 229 -1.37 -6.63 -6.41
CA GLY A 229 -1.61 -5.61 -7.43
C GLY A 229 -0.49 -5.49 -8.45
N ALA A 230 0.76 -5.75 -8.04
CA ALA A 230 1.93 -5.72 -8.93
C ALA A 230 1.86 -6.76 -10.07
N TYR A 231 1.10 -7.84 -9.90
CA TYR A 231 0.91 -8.90 -10.89
C TYR A 231 -0.39 -8.74 -11.70
N MET A 232 -1.30 -7.88 -11.28
CA MET A 232 -2.63 -7.76 -11.89
C MET A 232 -2.61 -7.26 -13.35
N SER A 233 -1.52 -6.68 -13.82
CA SER A 233 -1.43 -6.20 -15.21
C SER A 233 -1.65 -7.32 -16.25
N GLU A 234 -1.17 -8.54 -15.99
CA GLU A 234 -1.36 -9.69 -16.88
C GLU A 234 -2.78 -10.31 -16.76
N HIS A 235 -3.52 -9.97 -15.72
CA HIS A 235 -4.83 -10.56 -15.40
C HIS A 235 -5.97 -9.54 -15.44
N ILE A 236 -5.68 -8.28 -15.78
CA ILE A 236 -6.64 -7.18 -15.61
C ILE A 236 -7.90 -7.36 -16.44
N GLU A 237 -7.81 -7.86 -17.66
CA GLU A 237 -8.98 -8.04 -18.52
C GLU A 237 -9.88 -9.19 -18.00
N THR A 238 -9.28 -10.29 -17.53
CA THR A 238 -10.03 -11.38 -16.89
C THR A 238 -10.76 -10.87 -15.65
N PHE A 239 -10.08 -10.05 -14.85
CA PHE A 239 -10.65 -9.47 -13.64
C PHE A 239 -11.75 -8.46 -13.94
N ARG A 240 -11.57 -7.60 -14.95
CA ARG A 240 -12.59 -6.65 -15.41
C ARG A 240 -13.86 -7.35 -15.86
N ASN A 241 -13.74 -8.46 -16.58
CA ASN A 241 -14.88 -9.26 -17.00
C ASN A 241 -15.69 -9.76 -15.79
N LYS A 242 -15.04 -10.31 -14.76
CA LYS A 242 -15.69 -10.74 -13.52
C LYS A 242 -16.38 -9.56 -12.79
N ALA A 243 -15.70 -8.43 -12.68
CA ALA A 243 -16.25 -7.25 -12.00
C ALA A 243 -17.41 -6.61 -12.77
N SER A 244 -17.39 -6.63 -14.10
CA SER A 244 -18.46 -6.08 -14.93
C SER A 244 -19.78 -6.84 -14.78
N GLU A 245 -19.74 -8.14 -14.49
CA GLU A 245 -20.94 -8.95 -14.23
C GLU A 245 -21.73 -8.47 -12.99
N LEU A 246 -21.04 -7.81 -12.05
CA LEU A 246 -21.66 -7.28 -10.83
C LEU A 246 -22.15 -5.83 -11.01
N ASN A 247 -21.66 -5.10 -12.02
CA ASN A 247 -21.97 -3.68 -12.17
C ASN A 247 -23.25 -3.46 -12.98
N PRO A 248 -24.31 -2.85 -12.37
CA PRO A 248 -25.57 -2.61 -13.07
C PRO A 248 -25.54 -1.42 -14.05
N PHE A 249 -24.52 -0.56 -13.98
CA PHE A 249 -24.47 0.70 -14.72
C PHE A 249 -23.49 0.66 -15.91
N GLU A 250 -22.41 -0.11 -15.78
CA GLU A 250 -21.30 -0.15 -16.75
C GLU A 250 -21.11 -1.57 -17.29
N LYS A 251 -21.02 -1.70 -18.62
CA LYS A 251 -20.81 -3.00 -19.29
C LYS A 251 -19.37 -3.46 -19.28
N ASP A 252 -18.44 -2.54 -19.06
CA ASP A 252 -17.03 -2.82 -18.83
C ASP A 252 -16.66 -2.37 -17.42
N ALA A 253 -15.52 -2.77 -16.96
CA ALA A 253 -14.98 -2.34 -15.69
C ALA A 253 -13.69 -1.53 -15.91
N SER A 254 -13.68 -0.63 -16.88
CA SER A 254 -12.53 0.20 -17.26
C SER A 254 -12.07 1.15 -16.15
N TYR A 255 -12.94 1.40 -15.16
CA TYR A 255 -12.61 2.12 -13.92
C TYR A 255 -11.62 1.36 -13.03
N ILE A 256 -11.40 0.06 -13.25
CA ILE A 256 -10.39 -0.71 -12.53
C ILE A 256 -9.04 -0.49 -13.20
N LYS A 257 -8.09 0.04 -12.45
CA LYS A 257 -6.74 0.33 -12.91
C LYS A 257 -5.72 -0.50 -12.13
N VAL A 258 -4.58 -0.75 -12.75
CA VAL A 258 -3.41 -1.34 -12.06
C VAL A 258 -2.49 -0.22 -11.59
N CYS A 259 -1.94 -0.38 -10.40
CA CYS A 259 -0.99 0.58 -9.84
C CYS A 259 0.26 0.74 -10.72
N HIS A 260 0.76 1.97 -10.80
CA HIS A 260 1.98 2.29 -11.52
C HIS A 260 3.23 1.95 -10.71
N TYR A 261 3.26 2.38 -9.44
CA TYR A 261 4.44 2.25 -8.57
C TYR A 261 4.60 0.86 -7.96
N LYS A 262 3.66 -0.07 -8.20
CA LYS A 262 3.71 -1.45 -7.72
C LYS A 262 4.03 -1.51 -6.21
N THR A 263 5.09 -2.24 -5.85
CA THR A 263 5.53 -2.43 -4.47
C THR A 263 6.19 -1.19 -3.85
N GLU A 264 6.50 -0.17 -4.64
CA GLU A 264 7.17 1.06 -4.21
C GLU A 264 6.19 2.17 -3.81
N ALA A 265 4.92 2.03 -4.11
CA ALA A 265 3.91 3.07 -4.00
C ALA A 265 3.91 3.78 -2.64
N SER A 266 3.99 3.02 -1.53
CA SER A 266 3.93 3.60 -0.18
C SER A 266 5.15 4.49 0.14
N ALA A 267 6.35 4.08 -0.30
CA ALA A 267 7.56 4.88 -0.09
C ALA A 267 7.57 6.13 -0.98
N VAL A 268 7.11 5.99 -2.23
CA VAL A 268 6.95 7.13 -3.15
C VAL A 268 5.97 8.15 -2.59
N GLY A 269 4.82 7.72 -2.09
CA GLY A 269 3.82 8.63 -1.53
C GLY A 269 4.29 9.36 -0.27
N ALA A 270 5.01 8.67 0.62
CA ALA A 270 5.63 9.31 1.77
C ALA A 270 6.62 10.41 1.39
N ALA A 271 7.36 10.24 0.28
CA ALA A 271 8.27 11.27 -0.24
C ALA A 271 7.51 12.40 -0.97
N VAL A 272 6.50 12.05 -1.77
CA VAL A 272 5.64 13.02 -2.49
C VAL A 272 4.98 14.00 -1.53
N TYR A 273 4.59 13.57 -0.33
CA TYR A 273 4.03 14.46 0.68
C TYR A 273 4.92 15.68 0.98
N TYR A 274 6.23 15.46 1.12
CA TYR A 274 7.17 16.57 1.37
C TYR A 274 7.32 17.47 0.15
N ILE A 275 7.29 16.91 -1.05
CA ILE A 275 7.36 17.68 -2.29
C ILE A 275 6.10 18.53 -2.46
N ASP A 276 4.91 17.96 -2.26
CA ASP A 276 3.63 18.68 -2.36
C ASP A 276 3.56 19.83 -1.36
N LYS A 277 3.98 19.58 -0.12
CA LYS A 277 4.06 20.60 0.93
C LYS A 277 5.00 21.73 0.54
N PHE A 278 6.21 21.40 0.07
CA PHE A 278 7.21 22.39 -0.34
C PHE A 278 6.72 23.25 -1.52
N VAL A 279 6.09 22.62 -2.52
CA VAL A 279 5.55 23.36 -3.68
C VAL A 279 4.43 24.32 -3.27
N LYS A 280 3.56 23.93 -2.34
CA LYS A 280 2.50 24.80 -1.80
C LYS A 280 3.10 25.99 -1.06
N GLU A 281 4.12 25.78 -0.23
CA GLU A 281 4.82 26.85 0.50
C GLU A 281 5.55 27.85 -0.42
N LEU A 282 5.95 27.45 -1.63
CA LEU A 282 6.54 28.37 -2.62
C LEU A 282 5.50 29.21 -3.39
N GLY A 283 4.24 28.76 -3.41
CA GLY A 283 3.14 29.45 -4.11
C GLY A 283 2.37 30.46 -3.24
N GLU A 284 2.66 30.49 -1.94
CA GLU A 284 2.17 31.49 -0.97
C GLU A 284 3.16 32.65 -0.85
#